data_b56f1acbb92e62b96ae69458dc7896fe
#
_entry.id   b56f1acbb92e62b96ae69458dc7896fe
#
_cell.length_a   1.000
_cell.length_b   1.000
_cell.length_c   1.000
_cell.angle_alpha   90.00
_cell.angle_beta   90.00
_cell.angle_gamma   90.00
#
_symmetry.space_group_name_H-M   'P 1'
#
loop_
_entity.id
_entity.type
_entity.pdbx_description
1 polymer ?
#
loop_
_entity_poly.entity_id
_entity_poly.type
_entity_poly.pdbx_seq_one_letter_code
_entity_poly.pdbx_strand_id
1 'polypeptide(L)'
;MARVNHKLVKQRLNEKRSKITDSQFFSSRLLAGHFEDMAAAQTRRYKYNRRVHVNLIWDTQSPITAMTNNQIILINCGHKLVTQVRGRENRYQVVCGMFAHELGHVLYTDFLSDQTHLNLLAQYKW
;
A
#
# COMPACT_ATOMS: atom_id res chain seq x y z
N MET A 1 3.70 13.63 -23.63
CA MET A 1 3.13 13.80 -22.31
C MET A 1 4.02 14.70 -21.46
N ALA A 2 3.43 15.67 -20.85
CA ALA A 2 4.19 16.59 -20.03
C ALA A 2 4.77 15.88 -18.81
N ARG A 3 5.98 16.26 -18.46
CA ARG A 3 6.60 15.80 -17.24
C ARG A 3 5.81 16.27 -16.05
N VAL A 4 5.64 15.37 -15.09
CA VAL A 4 5.04 15.75 -13.82
C VAL A 4 5.96 16.70 -13.09
N ASN A 5 5.44 17.85 -12.75
CA ASN A 5 6.17 18.82 -11.94
C ASN A 5 5.96 18.46 -10.48
N HIS A 6 6.93 17.77 -9.90
CA HIS A 6 6.84 17.30 -8.51
C HIS A 6 6.68 18.44 -7.52
N LYS A 7 7.31 19.58 -7.79
CA LYS A 7 7.20 20.75 -6.93
C LYS A 7 5.77 21.28 -6.90
N LEU A 8 5.12 21.35 -8.06
CA LEU A 8 3.75 21.81 -8.15
C LEU A 8 2.78 20.82 -7.51
N VAL A 9 2.98 19.53 -7.73
CA VAL A 9 2.16 18.49 -7.11
C VAL A 9 2.28 18.56 -5.60
N LYS A 10 3.50 18.68 -5.08
CA LYS A 10 3.74 18.80 -3.64
C LYS A 10 3.06 20.04 -3.07
N GLN A 11 3.12 21.15 -3.77
CA GLN A 11 2.48 22.39 -3.37
C GLN A 11 0.96 22.22 -3.29
N ARG A 12 0.35 21.63 -4.29
CA ARG A 12 -1.10 21.36 -4.31
C ARG A 12 -1.53 20.43 -3.18
N LEU A 13 -0.73 19.41 -2.91
CA LEU A 13 -0.98 18.50 -1.80
C LEU A 13 -0.93 19.26 -0.47
N ASN A 14 0.01 20.16 -0.31
CA ASN A 14 0.11 20.97 0.90
C ASN A 14 -1.09 21.90 1.06
N GLU A 15 -1.56 22.50 -0.02
CA GLU A 15 -2.76 23.32 -0.01
C GLU A 15 -3.99 22.53 0.42
N LYS A 16 -4.15 21.33 -0.12
CA LYS A 16 -5.24 20.44 0.25
C LYS A 16 -5.12 19.98 1.71
N ARG A 17 -3.91 19.75 2.18
CA ARG A 17 -3.67 19.34 3.56
C ARG A 17 -4.17 20.34 4.57
N SER A 18 -4.16 21.63 4.24
CA SER A 18 -4.67 22.65 5.16
C SER A 18 -6.19 22.58 5.30
N LYS A 19 -6.89 21.91 4.39
CA LYS A 19 -8.35 21.87 4.33
C LYS A 19 -8.96 20.58 4.80
N ILE A 20 -8.20 19.49 4.83
CA ILE A 20 -8.70 18.18 5.22
C ILE A 20 -7.90 17.62 6.39
N THR A 21 -8.57 16.78 7.18
CA THR A 21 -7.93 16.13 8.31
C THR A 21 -7.08 14.95 7.86
N ASP A 22 -6.17 14.48 8.72
CA ASP A 22 -5.42 13.26 8.46
C ASP A 22 -6.35 12.06 8.27
N SER A 23 -7.41 11.98 9.07
CA SER A 23 -8.40 10.93 8.91
C SER A 23 -9.00 10.92 7.51
N GLN A 24 -9.33 12.07 6.98
CA GLN A 24 -9.88 12.18 5.62
C GLN A 24 -8.82 11.86 4.56
N PHE A 25 -7.62 12.38 4.73
CA PHE A 25 -6.54 12.17 3.78
C PHE A 25 -6.14 10.70 3.70
N PHE A 26 -5.92 10.06 4.86
CA PHE A 26 -5.44 8.68 4.91
C PHE A 26 -6.50 7.64 4.65
N SER A 27 -7.76 8.03 4.56
CA SER A 27 -8.84 7.12 4.16
C SER A 27 -9.41 7.48 2.80
N SER A 28 -8.75 8.37 2.05
CA SER A 28 -9.26 8.84 0.77
C SER A 28 -9.06 7.79 -0.33
N ARG A 29 -10.00 7.78 -1.27
CA ARG A 29 -9.89 6.93 -2.45
C ARG A 29 -8.74 7.36 -3.34
N LEU A 30 -8.43 8.65 -3.35
CA LEU A 30 -7.31 9.19 -4.12
C LEU A 30 -5.98 8.58 -3.67
N LEU A 31 -5.74 8.52 -2.35
CA LEU A 31 -4.52 7.94 -1.82
C LEU A 31 -4.50 6.42 -2.06
N ALA A 32 -5.62 5.74 -1.88
CA ALA A 32 -5.72 4.31 -2.16
C ALA A 32 -5.41 4.03 -3.63
N GLY A 33 -5.90 4.85 -4.55
CA GLY A 33 -5.60 4.72 -5.98
C GLY A 33 -4.12 4.90 -6.28
N HIS A 34 -3.45 5.79 -5.57
CA HIS A 34 -2.01 5.97 -5.70
C HIS A 34 -1.26 4.69 -5.34
N PHE A 35 -1.62 4.04 -4.23
CA PHE A 35 -1.01 2.77 -3.85
C PHE A 35 -1.36 1.65 -4.82
N GLU A 36 -2.57 1.64 -5.34
CA GLU A 36 -2.96 0.66 -6.37
C GLU A 36 -2.11 0.79 -7.62
N ASP A 37 -1.81 2.03 -8.03
CA ASP A 37 -0.93 2.27 -9.18
C ASP A 37 0.49 1.79 -8.91
N MET A 38 0.98 2.00 -7.70
CA MET A 38 2.30 1.49 -7.31
C MET A 38 2.33 -0.03 -7.34
N ALA A 39 1.28 -0.68 -6.86
CA ALA A 39 1.17 -2.14 -6.90
C ALA A 39 1.14 -2.64 -8.33
N ALA A 40 0.37 -1.99 -9.20
CA ALA A 40 0.28 -2.37 -10.61
C ALA A 40 1.64 -2.28 -11.30
N ALA A 41 2.42 -1.24 -11.00
CA ALA A 41 3.75 -1.08 -11.57
C ALA A 41 4.68 -2.22 -11.13
N GLN A 42 4.61 -2.63 -9.88
CA GLN A 42 5.44 -3.72 -9.36
C GLN A 42 5.01 -5.08 -9.91
N THR A 43 3.73 -5.34 -10.00
CA THR A 43 3.26 -6.63 -10.52
C THR A 43 3.62 -6.80 -11.99
N ARG A 44 3.56 -5.73 -12.79
CA ARG A 44 4.00 -5.78 -14.19
C ARG A 44 5.50 -6.09 -14.29
N ARG A 45 6.29 -5.52 -13.39
CA ARG A 45 7.73 -5.74 -13.36
C ARG A 45 8.07 -7.22 -13.18
N TYR A 46 7.28 -7.94 -12.40
CA TYR A 46 7.51 -9.35 -12.14
C TYR A 46 6.66 -10.26 -13.02
N LYS A 47 6.06 -9.71 -14.06
CA LYS A 47 5.24 -10.45 -15.02
C LYS A 47 3.98 -11.06 -14.42
N TYR A 48 3.55 -10.56 -13.29
CA TYR A 48 2.29 -10.96 -12.68
C TYR A 48 1.21 -9.98 -13.10
N ASN A 49 0.22 -10.48 -13.80
CA ASN A 49 -0.86 -9.65 -14.29
C ASN A 49 -2.04 -9.71 -13.33
N ARG A 50 -1.78 -9.29 -12.10
CA ARG A 50 -2.78 -9.31 -11.05
C ARG A 50 -3.10 -7.90 -10.61
N ARG A 51 -4.39 -7.61 -10.51
CA ARG A 51 -4.85 -6.33 -9.99
C ARG A 51 -5.02 -6.43 -8.49
N VAL A 52 -4.35 -5.56 -7.78
CA VAL A 52 -4.42 -5.47 -6.33
C VAL A 52 -5.24 -4.25 -5.95
N HIS A 53 -6.24 -4.43 -5.11
CA HIS A 53 -7.03 -3.34 -4.57
C HIS A 53 -6.48 -2.94 -3.22
N VAL A 54 -6.52 -1.64 -2.93
CA VAL A 54 -6.02 -1.10 -1.66
C VAL A 54 -7.18 -0.41 -0.95
N ASN A 55 -7.42 -0.82 0.28
CA ASN A 55 -8.38 -0.19 1.17
C ASN A 55 -7.64 0.48 2.31
N LEU A 56 -7.80 1.79 2.42
CA LEU A 56 -7.23 2.56 3.52
C LEU A 56 -8.36 2.91 4.48
N ILE A 57 -8.18 2.57 5.75
CA ILE A 57 -9.14 2.89 6.80
C ILE A 57 -8.48 3.73 7.88
N TRP A 58 -9.28 4.36 8.68
CA TRP A 58 -8.83 5.13 9.83
C TRP A 58 -9.63 4.71 11.04
N ASP A 59 -9.15 3.68 11.73
CA ASP A 59 -9.82 3.15 12.91
C ASP A 59 -8.85 3.16 14.08
N THR A 60 -9.04 4.13 14.98
CA THR A 60 -8.16 4.32 16.12
C THR A 60 -8.39 3.30 17.23
N GLN A 61 -9.46 2.53 17.15
CA GLN A 61 -9.83 1.55 18.17
C GLN A 61 -9.45 0.13 17.80
N SER A 62 -9.18 -0.12 16.53
CA SER A 62 -8.83 -1.46 16.05
C SER A 62 -7.36 -1.76 16.28
N PRO A 63 -7.02 -2.99 16.71
CA PRO A 63 -5.63 -3.42 16.82
C PRO A 63 -5.00 -3.76 15.47
N ILE A 64 -5.80 -3.81 14.40
CA ILE A 64 -5.31 -4.19 13.07
C ILE A 64 -4.41 -3.08 12.53
N THR A 65 -3.22 -3.46 12.05
CA THR A 65 -2.31 -2.53 11.37
C THR A 65 -2.48 -2.60 9.86
N ALA A 66 -2.32 -3.79 9.30
CA ALA A 66 -2.45 -4.04 7.88
C ALA A 66 -2.67 -5.53 7.66
N MET A 67 -3.29 -5.88 6.55
CA MET A 67 -3.48 -7.29 6.18
C MET A 67 -3.70 -7.39 4.67
N THR A 68 -3.47 -8.58 4.13
CA THR A 68 -3.72 -8.85 2.73
C THR A 68 -4.22 -10.28 2.54
N ASN A 69 -5.05 -10.46 1.51
CA ASN A 69 -5.50 -11.78 1.07
C ASN A 69 -5.11 -12.06 -0.39
N ASN A 70 -4.07 -11.42 -0.88
CA ASN A 70 -3.55 -11.52 -2.25
C ASN A 70 -4.34 -10.74 -3.30
N GLN A 71 -5.51 -10.24 -2.97
CA GLN A 71 -6.31 -9.42 -3.88
C GLN A 71 -6.54 -8.04 -3.32
N ILE A 72 -6.61 -7.92 -2.01
CA ILE A 72 -6.88 -6.66 -1.32
C ILE A 72 -5.80 -6.47 -0.26
N ILE A 73 -5.24 -5.27 -0.24
CA ILE A 73 -4.37 -4.82 0.84
C ILE A 73 -5.16 -3.84 1.68
N LEU A 74 -5.37 -4.17 2.93
CA LEU A 74 -6.03 -3.30 3.89
C LEU A 74 -4.99 -2.66 4.79
N ILE A 75 -5.02 -1.34 4.93
CA ILE A 75 -4.11 -0.63 5.82
C ILE A 75 -4.92 0.26 6.74
N ASN A 76 -4.71 0.09 8.04
CA ASN A 76 -5.33 0.95 9.04
C ASN A 76 -4.40 2.12 9.36
N CYS A 77 -4.63 3.24 8.71
CA CYS A 77 -3.81 4.43 8.89
C CYS A 77 -4.08 5.12 10.24
N GLY A 78 -5.16 4.75 10.92
CA GLY A 78 -5.49 5.26 12.25
C GLY A 78 -4.82 4.52 13.40
N HIS A 79 -4.07 3.47 13.10
CA HIS A 79 -3.37 2.70 14.12
C HIS A 79 -2.26 3.54 14.78
N LYS A 80 -1.95 3.23 16.03
CA LYS A 80 -0.92 3.96 16.79
C LYS A 80 0.43 4.03 16.09
N LEU A 81 0.80 2.99 15.35
CA LEU A 81 2.06 3.01 14.61
C LEU A 81 2.15 4.20 13.65
N VAL A 82 1.02 4.64 13.13
CA VAL A 82 0.96 5.80 12.26
C VAL A 82 0.73 7.07 13.06
N THR A 83 -0.28 7.07 13.94
CA THR A 83 -0.71 8.29 14.62
C THR A 83 0.29 8.79 15.66
N GLN A 84 1.13 7.93 16.21
CA GLN A 84 2.17 8.35 17.13
C GLN A 84 3.29 9.16 16.47
N VAL A 85 3.41 9.06 15.16
CA VAL A 85 4.40 9.80 14.40
C VAL A 85 3.85 11.18 14.11
N ARG A 86 4.69 12.20 14.26
CA ARG A 86 4.29 13.58 14.12
C ARG A 86 4.40 14.02 12.66
N GLY A 87 3.35 14.65 12.16
CA GLY A 87 3.32 15.24 10.83
C GLY A 87 2.81 14.27 9.76
N ARG A 88 2.03 14.81 8.84
CA ARG A 88 1.37 14.02 7.79
C ARG A 88 2.38 13.34 6.88
N GLU A 89 3.46 14.03 6.57
CA GLU A 89 4.49 13.50 5.69
C GLU A 89 5.17 12.27 6.29
N ASN A 90 5.49 12.32 7.59
CA ASN A 90 6.09 11.20 8.29
C ASN A 90 5.10 10.04 8.45
N ARG A 91 3.85 10.35 8.71
CA ARG A 91 2.79 9.35 8.76
C ARG A 91 2.61 8.64 7.42
N TYR A 92 2.69 9.40 6.33
CA TYR A 92 2.63 8.85 4.98
C TYR A 92 3.77 7.84 4.77
N GLN A 93 4.98 8.15 5.23
CA GLN A 93 6.12 7.23 5.08
C GLN A 93 5.89 5.93 5.84
N VAL A 94 5.30 6.00 7.04
CA VAL A 94 4.95 4.80 7.80
C VAL A 94 3.94 3.95 7.02
N VAL A 95 2.92 4.60 6.47
CA VAL A 95 1.90 3.91 5.67
C VAL A 95 2.53 3.29 4.43
N CYS A 96 3.47 3.97 3.79
CA CYS A 96 4.21 3.41 2.65
C CYS A 96 4.98 2.15 3.03
N GLY A 97 5.58 2.14 4.22
CA GLY A 97 6.27 0.96 4.74
C GLY A 97 5.32 -0.21 4.96
N MET A 98 4.17 0.07 5.55
CA MET A 98 3.13 -0.95 5.76
C MET A 98 2.63 -1.50 4.42
N PHE A 99 2.40 -0.63 3.46
CA PHE A 99 1.98 -1.03 2.12
C PHE A 99 3.03 -1.90 1.44
N ALA A 100 4.30 -1.49 1.49
CA ALA A 100 5.39 -2.24 0.88
C ALA A 100 5.51 -3.64 1.48
N HIS A 101 5.33 -3.75 2.79
CA HIS A 101 5.36 -5.03 3.48
C HIS A 101 4.24 -5.96 2.98
N GLU A 102 3.02 -5.44 2.90
CA GLU A 102 1.88 -6.24 2.44
C GLU A 102 1.98 -6.58 0.95
N LEU A 103 2.45 -5.65 0.14
CA LEU A 103 2.69 -5.92 -1.28
C LEU A 103 3.76 -7.00 -1.46
N GLY A 104 4.78 -7.00 -0.61
CA GLY A 104 5.79 -8.04 -0.62
C GLY A 104 5.19 -9.43 -0.40
N HIS A 105 4.24 -9.55 0.51
CA HIS A 105 3.52 -10.82 0.71
C HIS A 105 2.76 -11.25 -0.53
N VAL A 106 2.08 -10.32 -1.19
CA VAL A 106 1.34 -10.62 -2.41
C VAL A 106 2.27 -11.13 -3.51
N LEU A 107 3.37 -10.42 -3.73
CA LEU A 107 4.35 -10.80 -4.74
C LEU A 107 5.01 -12.14 -4.43
N TYR A 108 5.33 -12.37 -3.17
CA TYR A 108 5.94 -13.61 -2.74
C TYR A 108 4.99 -14.80 -2.93
N THR A 109 3.73 -14.63 -2.60
CA THR A 109 2.72 -15.66 -2.79
C THR A 109 2.55 -16.00 -4.27
N ASP A 110 2.49 -14.97 -5.12
CA ASP A 110 2.39 -15.17 -6.56
C ASP A 110 3.61 -15.91 -7.10
N PHE A 111 4.79 -15.54 -6.63
CA PHE A 111 6.02 -16.23 -7.02
C PHE A 111 5.96 -17.72 -6.68
N LEU A 112 5.55 -18.05 -5.46
CA LEU A 112 5.46 -19.46 -5.04
C LEU A 112 4.41 -20.23 -5.84
N SER A 113 3.28 -19.60 -6.12
CA SER A 113 2.21 -20.26 -6.85
C SER A 113 2.58 -20.50 -8.30
N ASP A 114 3.24 -19.53 -8.91
CA ASP A 114 3.44 -19.49 -10.34
C ASP A 114 4.69 -20.25 -10.78
N GLN A 115 5.80 -20.08 -10.08
CA GLN A 115 7.08 -20.59 -10.54
C GLN A 115 7.47 -21.92 -9.94
N THR A 116 7.38 -22.02 -8.66
CA THR A 116 8.08 -23.07 -7.96
C THR A 116 7.21 -23.83 -6.98
N HIS A 117 5.96 -23.46 -6.86
CA HIS A 117 5.09 -24.10 -5.89
C HIS A 117 5.12 -25.62 -6.04
N LEU A 118 4.91 -26.11 -7.26
CA LEU A 118 4.92 -27.54 -7.54
C LEU A 118 6.32 -28.14 -7.37
N ASN A 119 7.33 -27.40 -7.80
CA ASN A 119 8.71 -27.88 -7.69
C ASN A 119 9.14 -27.96 -6.23
N LEU A 120 8.79 -26.96 -5.45
CA LEU A 120 9.10 -26.96 -4.02
C LEU A 120 8.39 -28.10 -3.29
N LEU A 121 7.13 -28.31 -3.59
CA LEU A 121 6.38 -29.41 -3.01
C LEU A 121 7.01 -30.75 -3.38
N ALA A 122 7.44 -30.91 -4.62
CA ALA A 122 8.11 -32.11 -5.07
C ALA A 122 9.43 -32.33 -4.31
N GLN A 123 10.20 -31.26 -4.11
CA GLN A 123 11.46 -31.34 -3.35
C GLN A 123 11.23 -31.69 -1.88
N TYR A 124 10.18 -31.16 -1.29
CA TYR A 124 9.88 -31.38 0.12
C TYR A 124 8.93 -32.54 0.36
N LYS A 125 8.62 -33.25 -0.67
CA LYS A 125 7.79 -34.42 -0.58
C LYS A 125 8.67 -35.64 -0.31
N TRP A 126 9.15 -35.68 0.87
CA TRP A 126 9.96 -36.81 1.26
C TRP A 126 9.46 -37.43 2.55
#